data_3f07aed988d177f83fa9767e7842759e
#
_entry.id   3f07aed988d177f83fa9767e7842759e
#
_cell.length_a   1.000
_cell.length_b   1.000
_cell.length_c   1.000
_cell.angle_alpha   90.00
_cell.angle_beta   90.00
_cell.angle_gamma   90.00
#
_symmetry.space_group_name_H-M   'P 1'
#
loop_
_entity.id
_entity.type
_entity.pdbx_description
1 polymer ?
#
loop_
_entity_poly.entity_id
_entity_poly.type
_entity_poly.pdbx_seq_one_letter_code
_entity_poly.pdbx_strand_id
1 'polypeptide(L)'
;EKMNITKFSIQRPVGISMIVMLFVVLGIFSFYRIGVELLPAVNTPYVTVSVRYPGASAEQVEQDVTKPLEDALSSVANVKKISSFTRQESTTLVLEFQFWANADYASIEATKFVNAARSKLPDDVDEPTVIKRDINASSIMEISIITDRPLGELNSLVENVLAERIQRAAGVSDVEITGGRRREIAVELDKDKLFANNISLSQVISQIRSENKLLPAGSVYTDKTEANVRLLAQYTSLDDLNQIMIPTGQGGSITLNSLGTIEARDSKVNRYARTNGQAVVSMTIYKNSDANIVKTAEEVRIQIDALKKDYPDLQFVVITDSSEYVQQSLDNTLMALIEGLITTGLALYLFLRGWRSTVAVIIAIPTSLIATFFVMYMMGFTFNMMSLMGMALCIGILVDDTTVVLENIQR
;
A
#
# COMPACT_ATOMS: atom_id res chain seq x y z
N GLU A 1 15.45 0.00 54.62
CA GLU A 1 14.28 0.92 54.71
C GLU A 1 13.66 1.02 53.34
N LYS A 2 12.46 0.44 53.12
CA LYS A 2 11.73 0.61 51.88
C LYS A 2 11.35 2.08 51.74
N MET A 3 11.95 2.77 50.79
CA MET A 3 11.67 4.16 50.48
C MET A 3 10.20 4.30 50.06
N ASN A 4 9.38 4.87 50.92
CA ASN A 4 7.96 5.05 50.68
C ASN A 4 7.79 6.28 49.78
N ILE A 5 7.46 6.07 48.49
CA ILE A 5 7.35 7.11 47.45
C ILE A 5 6.50 8.28 47.93
N THR A 6 5.42 8.00 48.65
CA THR A 6 4.52 8.99 49.23
C THR A 6 5.23 9.89 50.24
N LYS A 7 6.02 9.29 51.14
CA LYS A 7 6.77 10.05 52.16
C LYS A 7 7.85 10.91 51.52
N PHE A 8 8.54 10.40 50.51
CA PHE A 8 9.52 11.16 49.74
C PHE A 8 8.89 12.36 49.01
N SER A 9 7.69 12.17 48.41
CA SER A 9 6.96 13.21 47.69
C SER A 9 6.55 14.37 48.62
N ILE A 10 6.08 14.07 49.83
CA ILE A 10 5.67 15.07 50.82
C ILE A 10 6.89 15.82 51.36
N GLN A 11 8.01 15.14 51.56
CA GLN A 11 9.23 15.75 52.13
C GLN A 11 10.02 16.59 51.12
N ARG A 12 9.86 16.34 49.80
CA ARG A 12 10.61 17.05 48.76
C ARG A 12 9.67 17.53 47.61
N PRO A 13 8.74 18.46 47.88
CA PRO A 13 7.73 18.89 46.90
C PRO A 13 8.34 19.50 45.64
N VAL A 14 9.43 20.28 45.78
CA VAL A 14 10.13 20.92 44.64
C VAL A 14 10.73 19.82 43.71
N GLY A 15 11.37 18.82 44.30
CA GLY A 15 11.96 17.71 43.52
C GLY A 15 10.91 16.94 42.71
N ILE A 16 9.76 16.65 43.33
CA ILE A 16 8.66 15.96 42.65
C ILE A 16 8.05 16.86 41.57
N SER A 17 7.84 18.15 41.83
CA SER A 17 7.32 19.09 40.82
C SER A 17 8.24 19.16 39.60
N MET A 18 9.56 19.14 39.78
CA MET A 18 10.54 19.12 38.70
C MET A 18 10.45 17.82 37.88
N ILE A 19 10.28 16.67 38.54
CA ILE A 19 10.13 15.38 37.86
C ILE A 19 8.81 15.36 37.02
N VAL A 20 7.70 15.80 37.58
CA VAL A 20 6.43 15.92 36.88
C VAL A 20 6.55 16.86 35.69
N MET A 21 7.18 18.03 35.87
CA MET A 21 7.40 18.99 34.81
C MET A 21 8.27 18.40 33.67
N LEU A 22 9.30 17.63 34.03
CA LEU A 22 10.11 16.91 33.04
C LEU A 22 9.26 15.96 32.21
N PHE A 23 8.40 15.14 32.82
CA PHE A 23 7.51 14.23 32.10
C PHE A 23 6.47 14.97 31.22
N VAL A 24 5.98 16.12 31.70
CA VAL A 24 5.09 16.97 30.90
C VAL A 24 5.81 17.53 29.67
N VAL A 25 7.03 18.04 29.82
CA VAL A 25 7.80 18.54 28.67
C VAL A 25 8.12 17.42 27.67
N LEU A 26 8.56 16.26 28.17
CA LEU A 26 8.82 15.09 27.33
C LEU A 26 7.54 14.58 26.65
N GLY A 27 6.41 14.61 27.37
CA GLY A 27 5.11 14.21 26.82
C GLY A 27 4.62 15.14 25.71
N ILE A 28 4.75 16.45 25.89
CA ILE A 28 4.42 17.43 24.84
C ILE A 28 5.30 17.21 23.60
N PHE A 29 6.61 17.03 23.79
CA PHE A 29 7.53 16.73 22.70
C PHE A 29 7.13 15.44 21.95
N SER A 30 6.77 14.40 22.71
CA SER A 30 6.36 13.12 22.16
C SER A 30 5.04 13.20 21.40
N PHE A 31 4.09 14.00 21.86
CA PHE A 31 2.81 14.21 21.19
C PHE A 31 2.96 14.63 19.72
N TYR A 32 3.91 15.54 19.43
CA TYR A 32 4.18 15.98 18.06
C TYR A 32 4.97 14.95 17.22
N ARG A 33 5.54 13.92 17.87
CA ARG A 33 6.36 12.89 17.22
C ARG A 33 5.67 11.55 17.08
N ILE A 34 4.63 11.28 17.85
CA ILE A 34 3.84 10.05 17.72
C ILE A 34 3.21 10.00 16.33
N GLY A 35 3.39 8.88 15.63
CA GLY A 35 2.74 8.63 14.36
C GLY A 35 1.22 8.56 14.51
N VAL A 36 0.49 8.97 13.48
CA VAL A 36 -0.97 8.91 13.42
C VAL A 36 -1.37 7.93 12.35
N GLU A 37 -2.19 6.93 12.71
CA GLU A 37 -2.62 5.84 11.85
C GLU A 37 -4.12 5.56 12.06
N LEU A 38 -4.74 4.85 11.12
CA LEU A 38 -6.14 4.45 11.26
C LEU A 38 -6.29 3.31 12.28
N LEU A 39 -5.48 2.28 12.14
CA LEU A 39 -5.47 1.10 12.99
C LEU A 39 -4.05 0.88 13.54
N PRO A 40 -3.90 0.19 14.70
CA PRO A 40 -2.59 -0.14 15.22
C PRO A 40 -1.84 -1.03 14.22
N ALA A 41 -0.54 -0.80 14.08
CA ALA A 41 0.31 -1.62 13.24
C ALA A 41 0.28 -3.08 13.73
N VAL A 42 -0.15 -3.99 12.87
CA VAL A 42 -0.17 -5.42 13.15
C VAL A 42 1.02 -6.06 12.43
N ASN A 43 2.01 -6.46 13.18
CA ASN A 43 3.18 -7.15 12.63
C ASN A 43 2.87 -8.64 12.40
N THR A 44 1.95 -8.94 11.49
CA THR A 44 1.79 -10.30 11.01
C THR A 44 2.46 -10.38 9.64
N PRO A 45 3.62 -10.99 9.53
CA PRO A 45 4.33 -11.06 8.26
C PRO A 45 3.61 -12.04 7.34
N TYR A 46 3.11 -11.50 6.22
CA TYR A 46 2.57 -12.27 5.12
C TYR A 46 3.46 -12.11 3.89
N VAL A 47 3.74 -13.23 3.23
CA VAL A 47 4.41 -13.24 1.94
C VAL A 47 3.48 -13.90 0.93
N THR A 48 3.27 -13.25 -0.20
CA THR A 48 2.45 -13.75 -1.29
C THR A 48 3.36 -14.13 -2.46
N VAL A 49 3.21 -15.36 -2.95
CA VAL A 49 3.87 -15.85 -4.15
C VAL A 49 2.81 -16.01 -5.23
N SER A 50 2.94 -15.26 -6.32
CA SER A 50 2.02 -15.34 -7.46
C SER A 50 2.74 -15.85 -8.69
N VAL A 51 2.09 -16.77 -9.41
CA VAL A 51 2.65 -17.39 -10.61
C VAL A 51 1.56 -17.49 -11.66
N ARG A 52 1.93 -17.20 -12.90
CA ARG A 52 1.04 -17.35 -14.05
C ARG A 52 1.54 -18.49 -14.95
N TYR A 53 0.62 -19.34 -15.38
CA TYR A 53 0.87 -20.43 -16.31
C TYR A 53 -0.10 -20.32 -17.48
N PRO A 54 0.25 -19.57 -18.55
CA PRO A 54 -0.65 -19.27 -19.65
C PRO A 54 -1.17 -20.53 -20.35
N GLY A 55 -2.47 -20.59 -20.62
CA GLY A 55 -3.11 -21.69 -21.34
C GLY A 55 -3.40 -22.94 -20.49
N ALA A 56 -2.96 -23.02 -19.26
CA ALA A 56 -3.16 -24.18 -18.39
C ALA A 56 -4.54 -24.19 -17.70
N SER A 57 -5.15 -25.37 -17.55
CA SER A 57 -6.33 -25.55 -16.72
C SER A 57 -6.01 -25.41 -15.23
N ALA A 58 -7.03 -25.22 -14.38
CA ALA A 58 -6.81 -25.10 -12.94
C ALA A 58 -6.15 -26.35 -12.33
N GLU A 59 -6.51 -27.54 -12.81
CA GLU A 59 -5.91 -28.82 -12.38
C GLU A 59 -4.44 -28.93 -12.78
N GLN A 60 -4.08 -28.48 -14.00
CA GLN A 60 -2.70 -28.44 -14.45
C GLN A 60 -1.88 -27.44 -13.60
N VAL A 61 -2.40 -26.25 -13.38
CA VAL A 61 -1.74 -25.25 -12.51
C VAL A 61 -1.55 -25.79 -11.11
N GLU A 62 -2.52 -26.52 -10.57
CA GLU A 62 -2.39 -27.14 -9.23
C GLU A 62 -1.27 -28.18 -9.19
N GLN A 63 -1.23 -29.11 -10.17
CA GLN A 63 -0.28 -30.20 -10.15
C GLN A 63 1.14 -29.78 -10.51
N ASP A 64 1.28 -28.91 -11.53
CA ASP A 64 2.59 -28.60 -12.12
C ASP A 64 3.25 -27.38 -11.46
N VAL A 65 2.45 -26.50 -10.78
CA VAL A 65 2.97 -25.26 -10.20
C VAL A 65 2.66 -25.15 -8.71
N THR A 66 1.39 -25.32 -8.30
CA THR A 66 0.99 -25.06 -6.91
C THR A 66 1.63 -26.05 -5.96
N LYS A 67 1.48 -27.35 -6.17
CA LYS A 67 2.05 -28.41 -5.31
C LYS A 67 3.58 -28.35 -5.19
N PRO A 68 4.36 -28.24 -6.28
CA PRO A 68 5.81 -28.08 -6.18
C PRO A 68 6.25 -26.86 -5.40
N LEU A 69 5.49 -25.74 -5.48
CA LEU A 69 5.78 -24.54 -4.70
C LEU A 69 5.37 -24.69 -3.24
N GLU A 70 4.22 -25.32 -2.93
CA GLU A 70 3.82 -25.62 -1.56
C GLU A 70 4.86 -26.49 -0.84
N ASP A 71 5.32 -27.54 -1.51
CA ASP A 71 6.37 -28.44 -0.98
C ASP A 71 7.66 -27.68 -0.67
N ALA A 72 8.10 -26.82 -1.59
CA ALA A 72 9.30 -26.01 -1.40
C ALA A 72 9.14 -25.01 -0.26
N LEU A 73 8.01 -24.29 -0.25
CA LEU A 73 7.73 -23.22 0.72
C LEU A 73 7.40 -23.77 2.12
N SER A 74 6.97 -25.03 2.24
CA SER A 74 6.76 -25.68 3.54
C SER A 74 8.03 -25.77 4.39
N SER A 75 9.21 -25.72 3.75
CA SER A 75 10.51 -25.74 4.40
C SER A 75 11.01 -24.37 4.87
N VAL A 76 10.29 -23.30 4.58
CA VAL A 76 10.63 -21.93 5.03
C VAL A 76 10.46 -21.81 6.53
N ALA A 77 11.45 -21.25 7.22
CA ALA A 77 11.42 -21.14 8.67
C ALA A 77 10.29 -20.21 9.16
N ASN A 78 9.70 -20.54 10.32
CA ASN A 78 8.64 -19.78 10.99
C ASN A 78 7.33 -19.62 10.20
N VAL A 79 7.11 -20.39 9.16
CA VAL A 79 5.79 -20.46 8.50
C VAL A 79 4.80 -21.10 9.46
N LYS A 80 3.67 -20.42 9.67
CA LYS A 80 2.55 -20.88 10.49
C LYS A 80 1.51 -21.60 9.64
N LYS A 81 1.23 -21.04 8.44
CA LYS A 81 0.22 -21.57 7.52
C LYS A 81 0.56 -21.18 6.08
N ILE A 82 0.32 -22.10 5.15
CA ILE A 82 0.31 -21.83 3.71
C ILE A 82 -1.13 -21.98 3.24
N SER A 83 -1.62 -21.02 2.46
CA SER A 83 -2.91 -21.08 1.78
C SER A 83 -2.70 -20.81 0.31
N SER A 84 -3.19 -21.69 -0.55
CA SER A 84 -3.08 -21.55 -2.00
C SER A 84 -4.44 -21.32 -2.64
N PHE A 85 -4.45 -20.49 -3.66
CA PHE A 85 -5.63 -20.15 -4.46
C PHE A 85 -5.29 -20.38 -5.93
N THR A 86 -5.71 -21.53 -6.44
CA THR A 86 -5.43 -21.92 -7.82
C THR A 86 -6.65 -21.65 -8.70
N ARG A 87 -6.42 -21.07 -9.86
CA ARG A 87 -7.40 -20.78 -10.91
C ARG A 87 -6.83 -21.19 -12.26
N GLN A 88 -7.66 -21.11 -13.28
CA GLN A 88 -7.18 -21.24 -14.65
C GLN A 88 -6.06 -20.20 -14.89
N GLU A 89 -4.95 -20.66 -15.47
CA GLU A 89 -3.75 -19.88 -15.81
C GLU A 89 -3.01 -19.22 -14.66
N SER A 90 -3.38 -19.40 -13.39
CA SER A 90 -2.69 -18.72 -12.27
C SER A 90 -2.85 -19.40 -10.93
N THR A 91 -1.83 -19.27 -10.10
CA THR A 91 -1.90 -19.62 -8.68
C THR A 91 -1.32 -18.50 -7.81
N THR A 92 -1.86 -18.40 -6.60
CA THR A 92 -1.38 -17.46 -5.59
C THR A 92 -1.25 -18.23 -4.27
N LEU A 93 -0.05 -18.27 -3.73
CA LEU A 93 0.23 -18.86 -2.42
C LEU A 93 0.44 -17.74 -1.40
N VAL A 94 -0.23 -17.82 -0.28
CA VAL A 94 -0.12 -16.88 0.83
C VAL A 94 0.50 -17.60 2.02
N LEU A 95 1.69 -17.18 2.40
CA LEU A 95 2.41 -17.67 3.57
C LEU A 95 2.13 -16.75 4.75
N GLU A 96 1.54 -17.30 5.80
CA GLU A 96 1.38 -16.65 7.11
C GLU A 96 2.54 -17.11 7.99
N PHE A 97 3.30 -16.17 8.51
CA PHE A 97 4.40 -16.44 9.42
C PHE A 97 3.98 -16.24 10.89
N GLN A 98 4.81 -16.71 11.81
CA GLN A 98 4.63 -16.42 13.23
C GLN A 98 4.79 -14.91 13.47
N PHE A 99 4.04 -14.35 14.43
CA PHE A 99 3.98 -12.90 14.68
C PHE A 99 5.34 -12.26 15.05
N TRP A 100 6.29 -13.04 15.57
CA TRP A 100 7.66 -12.59 15.89
C TRP A 100 8.63 -12.69 14.70
N ALA A 101 8.21 -13.26 13.57
CA ALA A 101 9.06 -13.40 12.41
C ALA A 101 9.30 -12.03 11.76
N ASN A 102 10.53 -11.80 11.31
CA ASN A 102 10.84 -10.60 10.54
C ASN A 102 10.33 -10.76 9.11
N ALA A 103 9.46 -9.85 8.67
CA ALA A 103 8.80 -9.91 7.37
C ALA A 103 9.79 -9.79 6.19
N ASP A 104 10.86 -9.02 6.35
CA ASP A 104 11.88 -8.86 5.29
C ASP A 104 12.69 -10.13 5.13
N TYR A 105 13.11 -10.71 6.24
CA TYR A 105 13.82 -11.99 6.23
C TYR A 105 12.93 -13.11 5.67
N ALA A 106 11.66 -13.16 6.06
CA ALA A 106 10.68 -14.13 5.56
C ALA A 106 10.51 -14.03 4.04
N SER A 107 10.45 -12.81 3.49
CA SER A 107 10.34 -12.57 2.05
C SER A 107 11.59 -13.03 1.30
N ILE A 108 12.78 -12.75 1.81
CA ILE A 108 14.05 -13.17 1.22
C ILE A 108 14.16 -14.71 1.23
N GLU A 109 13.80 -15.34 2.35
CA GLU A 109 13.82 -16.81 2.46
C GLU A 109 12.80 -17.45 1.51
N ALA A 110 11.56 -16.94 1.46
CA ALA A 110 10.57 -17.42 0.51
C ALA A 110 11.06 -17.30 -0.94
N THR A 111 11.68 -16.17 -1.32
CA THR A 111 12.27 -15.97 -2.65
C THR A 111 13.36 -17.01 -2.95
N LYS A 112 14.22 -17.33 -1.98
CA LYS A 112 15.24 -18.35 -2.14
C LYS A 112 14.64 -19.75 -2.43
N PHE A 113 13.59 -20.13 -1.68
CA PHE A 113 12.94 -21.43 -1.89
C PHE A 113 12.14 -21.48 -3.19
N VAL A 114 11.50 -20.40 -3.59
CA VAL A 114 10.82 -20.28 -4.90
C VAL A 114 11.84 -20.44 -6.04
N ASN A 115 12.97 -19.75 -5.97
CA ASN A 115 14.02 -19.86 -6.98
C ASN A 115 14.61 -21.27 -7.03
N ALA A 116 14.77 -21.95 -5.89
CA ALA A 116 15.22 -23.35 -5.86
C ALA A 116 14.20 -24.32 -6.48
N ALA A 117 12.90 -24.01 -6.37
CA ALA A 117 11.83 -24.80 -6.97
C ALA A 117 11.68 -24.56 -8.48
N ARG A 118 12.29 -23.50 -9.04
CA ARG A 118 12.13 -23.10 -10.46
C ARG A 118 12.45 -24.24 -11.43
N SER A 119 13.45 -25.06 -11.15
CA SER A 119 13.83 -26.21 -11.98
C SER A 119 12.80 -27.34 -12.01
N LYS A 120 11.82 -27.33 -11.10
CA LYS A 120 10.73 -28.30 -11.03
C LYS A 120 9.45 -27.81 -11.73
N LEU A 121 9.42 -26.53 -12.10
CA LEU A 121 8.30 -25.93 -12.81
C LEU A 121 8.47 -26.07 -14.32
N PRO A 122 7.38 -26.17 -15.09
CA PRO A 122 7.43 -26.15 -16.56
C PRO A 122 8.10 -24.88 -17.11
N ASP A 123 8.73 -24.99 -18.27
CA ASP A 123 9.44 -23.88 -18.92
C ASP A 123 8.50 -22.75 -19.37
N ASP A 124 7.23 -23.08 -19.66
CA ASP A 124 6.20 -22.14 -20.12
C ASP A 124 5.55 -21.33 -18.98
N VAL A 125 5.95 -21.59 -17.73
CA VAL A 125 5.48 -20.85 -16.55
C VAL A 125 6.20 -19.51 -16.43
N ASP A 126 5.44 -18.43 -16.28
CA ASP A 126 6.00 -17.11 -16.01
C ASP A 126 6.83 -17.11 -14.72
N GLU A 127 7.75 -16.15 -14.60
CA GLU A 127 8.59 -16.03 -13.41
C GLU A 127 7.76 -15.76 -12.16
N PRO A 128 7.91 -16.59 -11.08
CA PRO A 128 7.20 -16.38 -9.84
C PRO A 128 7.50 -15.03 -9.21
N THR A 129 6.48 -14.29 -8.86
CA THR A 129 6.60 -13.00 -8.17
C THR A 129 6.38 -13.20 -6.68
N VAL A 130 7.37 -12.82 -5.86
CA VAL A 130 7.29 -12.89 -4.39
C VAL A 130 7.14 -11.48 -3.84
N ILE A 131 6.03 -11.23 -3.17
CA ILE A 131 5.69 -9.91 -2.62
C ILE A 131 5.47 -10.03 -1.12
N LYS A 132 6.20 -9.25 -0.33
CA LYS A 132 5.88 -9.02 1.07
C LYS A 132 4.57 -8.23 1.14
N ARG A 133 3.54 -8.80 1.76
CA ARG A 133 2.29 -8.10 1.96
C ARG A 133 2.35 -7.35 3.28
N ASP A 134 2.41 -6.05 3.19
CA ASP A 134 2.28 -5.19 4.36
C ASP A 134 0.79 -4.89 4.60
N ILE A 135 0.23 -5.49 5.64
CA ILE A 135 -1.17 -5.25 6.04
C ILE A 135 -1.36 -3.80 6.52
N ASN A 136 -0.27 -3.16 6.95
CA ASN A 136 -0.28 -1.78 7.43
C ASN A 136 -0.21 -0.76 6.29
N ALA A 137 0.14 -1.20 5.07
CA ALA A 137 0.06 -0.40 3.86
C ALA A 137 -1.42 -0.24 3.45
N SER A 138 -2.16 0.50 4.28
CA SER A 138 -3.55 0.83 3.99
C SER A 138 -3.64 1.94 2.93
N SER A 139 -4.68 1.89 2.11
CA SER A 139 -5.01 3.01 1.24
C SER A 139 -5.37 4.21 2.08
N ILE A 140 -4.75 5.35 1.77
CA ILE A 140 -5.03 6.61 2.45
C ILE A 140 -6.14 7.38 1.76
N MET A 141 -6.21 7.27 0.43
CA MET A 141 -7.15 8.03 -0.38
C MET A 141 -7.50 7.27 -1.65
N GLU A 142 -8.76 7.32 -2.04
CA GLU A 142 -9.24 6.86 -3.34
C GLU A 142 -9.84 8.03 -4.10
N ILE A 143 -9.40 8.23 -5.34
CA ILE A 143 -9.77 9.36 -6.18
C ILE A 143 -10.26 8.84 -7.52
N SER A 144 -11.44 9.25 -7.92
CA SER A 144 -11.97 9.01 -9.26
C SER A 144 -11.79 10.23 -10.15
N ILE A 145 -11.42 10.00 -11.39
CA ILE A 145 -11.24 11.04 -12.40
C ILE A 145 -12.37 10.94 -13.42
N ILE A 146 -13.17 12.00 -13.51
CA ILE A 146 -14.28 12.14 -14.45
C ILE A 146 -13.85 13.09 -15.55
N THR A 147 -14.08 12.73 -16.81
CA THR A 147 -13.80 13.55 -17.99
C THR A 147 -14.61 13.06 -19.18
N ASP A 148 -14.77 13.91 -20.20
CA ASP A 148 -15.36 13.56 -21.49
C ASP A 148 -14.35 12.89 -22.44
N ARG A 149 -13.09 12.74 -22.06
CA ARG A 149 -12.06 12.07 -22.87
C ARG A 149 -12.34 10.56 -23.00
N PRO A 150 -11.92 9.92 -24.10
CA PRO A 150 -11.98 8.46 -24.22
C PRO A 150 -11.20 7.77 -23.08
N LEU A 151 -11.76 6.69 -22.53
CA LEU A 151 -11.18 5.98 -21.37
C LEU A 151 -9.75 5.47 -21.60
N GLY A 152 -9.40 5.11 -22.83
CA GLY A 152 -8.04 4.67 -23.19
C GLY A 152 -7.02 5.81 -23.11
N GLU A 153 -7.41 7.01 -23.56
CA GLU A 153 -6.55 8.20 -23.46
C GLU A 153 -6.42 8.65 -22.01
N LEU A 154 -7.55 8.68 -21.26
CA LEU A 154 -7.56 8.98 -19.84
C LEU A 154 -6.65 8.02 -19.07
N ASN A 155 -6.76 6.72 -19.33
CA ASN A 155 -5.93 5.73 -18.65
C ASN A 155 -4.44 5.97 -18.89
N SER A 156 -4.05 6.25 -20.13
CA SER A 156 -2.66 6.54 -20.48
C SER A 156 -2.15 7.82 -19.79
N LEU A 157 -2.98 8.86 -19.69
CA LEU A 157 -2.65 10.08 -18.97
C LEU A 157 -2.51 9.82 -17.46
N VAL A 158 -3.43 9.04 -16.87
CA VAL A 158 -3.39 8.68 -15.45
C VAL A 158 -2.14 7.84 -15.17
N GLU A 159 -1.85 6.82 -15.96
CA GLU A 159 -0.75 5.89 -15.74
C GLU A 159 0.62 6.59 -15.89
N ASN A 160 0.82 7.38 -16.93
CA ASN A 160 2.12 7.93 -17.27
C ASN A 160 2.42 9.31 -16.66
N VAL A 161 1.40 10.04 -16.18
CA VAL A 161 1.58 11.42 -15.71
C VAL A 161 1.01 11.62 -14.31
N LEU A 162 -0.30 11.34 -14.13
CA LEU A 162 -0.97 11.73 -12.88
C LEU A 162 -0.53 10.85 -11.70
N ALA A 163 -0.50 9.53 -11.92
CA ALA A 163 -0.07 8.58 -10.89
C ALA A 163 1.40 8.77 -10.50
N GLU A 164 2.29 8.96 -11.49
CA GLU A 164 3.71 9.25 -11.21
C GLU A 164 3.90 10.53 -10.38
N ARG A 165 3.09 11.56 -10.67
CA ARG A 165 3.20 12.82 -9.93
C ARG A 165 2.71 12.67 -8.50
N ILE A 166 1.62 11.93 -8.26
CA ILE A 166 1.11 11.63 -6.92
C ILE A 166 2.08 10.71 -6.17
N GLN A 167 2.68 9.74 -6.84
CA GLN A 167 3.65 8.81 -6.23
C GLN A 167 4.92 9.52 -5.72
N ARG A 168 5.26 10.69 -6.27
CA ARG A 168 6.37 11.54 -5.79
C ARG A 168 6.05 12.32 -4.51
N ALA A 169 4.78 12.34 -4.07
CA ALA A 169 4.41 12.99 -2.83
C ALA A 169 5.04 12.27 -1.62
N ALA A 170 5.48 13.05 -0.64
CA ALA A 170 6.16 12.49 0.53
C ALA A 170 5.25 11.52 1.31
N GLY A 171 5.75 10.32 1.55
CA GLY A 171 5.03 9.29 2.29
C GLY A 171 4.14 8.37 1.44
N VAL A 172 3.98 8.60 0.14
CA VAL A 172 3.28 7.70 -0.79
C VAL A 172 4.19 6.53 -1.16
N SER A 173 3.66 5.30 -1.08
CA SER A 173 4.37 4.08 -1.48
C SER A 173 4.01 3.64 -2.89
N ASP A 174 2.72 3.68 -3.21
CA ASP A 174 2.20 3.18 -4.47
C ASP A 174 0.87 3.85 -4.84
N VAL A 175 0.54 3.81 -6.15
CA VAL A 175 -0.72 4.30 -6.70
C VAL A 175 -1.29 3.23 -7.62
N GLU A 176 -2.32 2.51 -7.16
CA GLU A 176 -3.03 1.51 -7.96
C GLU A 176 -4.09 2.18 -8.83
N ILE A 177 -4.10 1.83 -10.13
CA ILE A 177 -5.05 2.37 -11.10
C ILE A 177 -6.10 1.31 -11.42
N THR A 178 -7.37 1.69 -11.39
CA THR A 178 -8.52 0.81 -11.65
C THR A 178 -9.51 1.48 -12.60
N GLY A 179 -10.17 0.68 -13.44
CA GLY A 179 -11.29 1.12 -14.31
C GLY A 179 -10.89 1.66 -15.67
N GLY A 180 -9.61 1.87 -15.93
CA GLY A 180 -9.12 2.33 -17.22
C GLY A 180 -9.06 1.21 -18.26
N ARG A 181 -8.90 1.61 -19.52
CA ARG A 181 -8.60 0.71 -20.63
C ARG A 181 -7.21 1.03 -21.16
N ARG A 182 -6.37 0.01 -21.27
CA ARG A 182 -5.09 0.18 -21.95
C ARG A 182 -5.30 0.12 -23.45
N ARG A 183 -4.62 0.99 -24.19
CA ARG A 183 -4.52 0.81 -25.64
C ARG A 183 -3.60 -0.37 -25.92
N GLU A 184 -4.10 -1.30 -26.73
CA GLU A 184 -3.36 -2.48 -27.18
C GLU A 184 -3.41 -2.57 -28.70
N ILE A 185 -2.42 -3.24 -29.27
CA ILE A 185 -2.47 -3.67 -30.66
C ILE A 185 -2.93 -5.13 -30.62
N ALA A 186 -4.15 -5.34 -31.07
CA ALA A 186 -4.72 -6.68 -31.18
C ALA A 186 -4.32 -7.32 -32.50
N VAL A 187 -3.75 -8.51 -32.42
CA VAL A 187 -3.46 -9.37 -33.58
C VAL A 187 -4.45 -10.54 -33.54
N GLU A 188 -5.51 -10.47 -34.30
CA GLU A 188 -6.50 -11.52 -34.38
C GLU A 188 -6.19 -12.43 -35.58
N LEU A 189 -5.69 -13.63 -35.29
CA LEU A 189 -5.28 -14.60 -36.30
C LEU A 189 -6.43 -15.50 -36.69
N ASP A 190 -6.55 -15.76 -37.99
CA ASP A 190 -7.51 -16.67 -38.57
C ASP A 190 -6.96 -18.10 -38.50
N LYS A 191 -7.67 -18.97 -37.79
CA LYS A 191 -7.28 -20.37 -37.58
C LYS A 191 -7.16 -21.15 -38.89
N ASP A 192 -8.07 -20.92 -39.84
CA ASP A 192 -8.07 -21.64 -41.11
C ASP A 192 -6.90 -21.24 -42.01
N LYS A 193 -6.52 -19.96 -41.97
CA LYS A 193 -5.34 -19.43 -42.67
C LYS A 193 -4.03 -19.94 -42.07
N LEU A 194 -3.95 -20.06 -40.75
CA LEU A 194 -2.81 -20.66 -40.07
C LEU A 194 -2.65 -22.14 -40.49
N PHE A 195 -3.75 -22.88 -40.50
CA PHE A 195 -3.75 -24.29 -40.86
C PHE A 195 -3.39 -24.50 -42.33
N ALA A 196 -3.96 -23.70 -43.25
CA ALA A 196 -3.69 -23.76 -44.68
C ALA A 196 -2.21 -23.52 -45.03
N ASN A 197 -1.52 -22.70 -44.24
CA ASN A 197 -0.09 -22.35 -44.42
C ASN A 197 0.84 -23.19 -43.57
N ASN A 198 0.31 -24.15 -42.79
CA ASN A 198 1.06 -25.00 -41.87
C ASN A 198 1.91 -24.17 -40.86
N ILE A 199 1.31 -23.13 -40.29
CA ILE A 199 1.95 -22.19 -39.33
C ILE A 199 1.33 -22.44 -37.95
N SER A 200 2.17 -22.65 -36.94
CA SER A 200 1.69 -22.73 -35.55
C SER A 200 1.58 -21.35 -34.92
N LEU A 201 0.67 -21.21 -33.93
CA LEU A 201 0.51 -19.98 -33.18
C LEU A 201 1.83 -19.61 -32.44
N SER A 202 2.52 -20.59 -31.88
CA SER A 202 3.81 -20.40 -31.21
C SER A 202 4.89 -19.83 -32.14
N GLN A 203 4.86 -20.23 -33.42
CA GLN A 203 5.78 -19.70 -34.44
C GLN A 203 5.51 -18.23 -34.71
N VAL A 204 4.24 -17.83 -34.82
CA VAL A 204 3.87 -16.40 -34.98
C VAL A 204 4.30 -15.59 -33.79
N ILE A 205 4.03 -16.06 -32.58
CA ILE A 205 4.43 -15.38 -31.34
C ILE A 205 5.95 -15.22 -31.26
N SER A 206 6.69 -16.29 -31.56
CA SER A 206 8.17 -16.28 -31.54
C SER A 206 8.74 -15.30 -32.57
N GLN A 207 8.13 -15.24 -33.76
CA GLN A 207 8.57 -14.31 -34.83
C GLN A 207 8.34 -12.86 -34.42
N ILE A 208 7.15 -12.50 -33.92
CA ILE A 208 6.85 -11.15 -33.42
C ILE A 208 7.83 -10.76 -32.29
N ARG A 209 8.10 -11.68 -31.34
CA ARG A 209 9.07 -11.43 -30.26
C ARG A 209 10.51 -11.27 -30.75
N SER A 210 10.92 -12.02 -31.77
CA SER A 210 12.29 -11.97 -32.28
C SER A 210 12.60 -10.69 -33.05
N GLU A 211 11.60 -10.16 -33.72
CA GLU A 211 11.77 -8.94 -34.54
C GLU A 211 11.54 -7.64 -33.77
N ASN A 212 10.79 -7.69 -32.65
CA ASN A 212 10.54 -6.51 -31.80
C ASN A 212 11.55 -6.44 -30.66
N LYS A 213 12.85 -6.28 -30.98
CA LYS A 213 13.94 -6.20 -30.00
C LYS A 213 14.85 -5.03 -30.27
N LEU A 214 15.28 -4.41 -29.20
CA LEU A 214 16.37 -3.43 -29.23
C LEU A 214 17.69 -4.19 -29.02
N LEU A 215 18.46 -4.37 -30.09
CA LEU A 215 19.74 -5.08 -29.99
C LEU A 215 20.89 -4.08 -29.98
N PRO A 216 21.75 -4.09 -28.94
CA PRO A 216 23.00 -3.36 -28.98
C PRO A 216 23.88 -3.98 -30.06
N ALA A 217 24.26 -3.20 -31.06
CA ALA A 217 25.11 -3.66 -32.18
C ALA A 217 26.61 -3.42 -31.90
N GLY A 218 26.98 -2.98 -30.69
CA GLY A 218 28.36 -2.67 -30.31
C GLY A 218 28.74 -1.20 -30.44
N SER A 219 30.02 -0.90 -30.29
CA SER A 219 30.56 0.47 -30.38
C SER A 219 31.54 0.57 -31.54
N VAL A 220 31.46 1.66 -32.30
CA VAL A 220 32.43 2.00 -33.31
C VAL A 220 33.39 3.04 -32.70
N TYR A 221 34.67 2.70 -32.71
CA TYR A 221 35.71 3.56 -32.21
C TYR A 221 36.34 4.31 -33.37
N THR A 222 36.37 5.64 -33.30
CA THR A 222 37.14 6.52 -34.17
C THR A 222 38.16 7.21 -33.30
N ASP A 223 39.28 7.68 -33.86
CA ASP A 223 40.43 8.25 -33.12
C ASP A 223 40.09 9.31 -32.05
N LYS A 224 38.88 9.86 -32.06
CA LYS A 224 38.43 10.91 -31.14
C LYS A 224 37.06 10.69 -30.53
N THR A 225 36.28 9.67 -30.95
CA THR A 225 34.90 9.46 -30.47
C THR A 225 34.53 7.99 -30.45
N GLU A 226 33.81 7.59 -29.41
CA GLU A 226 33.14 6.31 -29.32
C GLU A 226 31.65 6.53 -29.65
N ALA A 227 31.17 5.88 -30.69
CA ALA A 227 29.76 5.89 -31.08
C ALA A 227 29.14 4.53 -30.82
N ASN A 228 28.15 4.49 -29.93
CA ASN A 228 27.35 3.27 -29.69
C ASN A 228 26.37 3.07 -30.84
N VAL A 229 26.48 1.93 -31.52
CA VAL A 229 25.57 1.54 -32.59
C VAL A 229 24.46 0.71 -31.97
N ARG A 230 23.19 1.13 -32.17
CA ARG A 230 22.00 0.40 -31.75
C ARG A 230 21.22 0.03 -32.99
N LEU A 231 20.85 -1.23 -33.08
CA LEU A 231 19.88 -1.67 -34.09
C LEU A 231 18.48 -1.43 -33.51
N LEU A 232 17.77 -0.45 -34.09
CA LEU A 232 16.38 -0.15 -33.74
C LEU A 232 15.47 -1.08 -34.55
N ALA A 233 15.24 -2.29 -34.04
CA ALA A 233 14.29 -3.23 -34.61
C ALA A 233 12.97 -3.18 -33.81
N GLN A 234 12.52 -1.97 -33.46
CA GLN A 234 11.21 -1.76 -32.83
C GLN A 234 10.22 -1.25 -33.87
N TYR A 235 9.06 -1.86 -33.90
CA TYR A 235 7.95 -1.40 -34.73
C TYR A 235 7.36 -0.12 -34.11
N THR A 236 7.27 0.92 -34.92
CA THR A 236 6.75 2.23 -34.50
C THR A 236 5.36 2.53 -35.07
N SER A 237 4.92 1.74 -36.05
CA SER A 237 3.63 1.90 -36.71
C SER A 237 2.88 0.58 -36.86
N LEU A 238 1.55 0.66 -37.06
CA LEU A 238 0.73 -0.50 -37.41
C LEU A 238 1.13 -1.10 -38.77
N ASP A 239 1.61 -0.27 -39.67
CA ASP A 239 2.04 -0.70 -41.00
C ASP A 239 3.28 -1.59 -40.96
N ASP A 240 4.20 -1.29 -40.04
CA ASP A 240 5.37 -2.13 -39.81
C ASP A 240 4.97 -3.53 -39.33
N LEU A 241 4.00 -3.60 -38.40
CA LEU A 241 3.47 -4.87 -37.90
C LEU A 241 2.75 -5.68 -38.98
N ASN A 242 2.03 -5.01 -39.88
CA ASN A 242 1.34 -5.65 -41.02
C ASN A 242 2.33 -6.36 -41.96
N GLN A 243 3.56 -5.86 -42.06
CA GLN A 243 4.59 -6.36 -42.99
C GLN A 243 5.50 -7.43 -42.39
N ILE A 244 5.31 -7.83 -41.14
CA ILE A 244 6.09 -8.91 -40.51
C ILE A 244 5.98 -10.18 -41.37
N MET A 245 7.13 -10.75 -41.69
CA MET A 245 7.21 -11.95 -42.50
C MET A 245 7.25 -13.20 -41.60
N ILE A 246 6.22 -14.04 -41.71
CA ILE A 246 6.13 -15.31 -41.00
C ILE A 246 6.61 -16.43 -41.90
N PRO A 247 7.65 -17.19 -41.54
CA PRO A 247 8.09 -18.34 -42.37
C PRO A 247 7.00 -19.41 -42.44
N THR A 248 6.76 -19.96 -43.62
CA THR A 248 5.82 -21.07 -43.82
C THR A 248 6.55 -22.41 -43.76
N GLY A 249 5.88 -23.47 -43.33
CA GLY A 249 6.45 -24.82 -43.31
C GLY A 249 6.87 -25.41 -44.67
N GLN A 250 6.59 -24.69 -45.75
CA GLN A 250 6.86 -25.10 -47.15
C GLN A 250 8.00 -24.33 -47.82
N GLY A 251 8.80 -23.58 -47.02
CA GLY A 251 9.99 -22.85 -47.53
C GLY A 251 9.71 -21.48 -48.11
N GLY A 252 8.56 -20.90 -47.86
CA GLY A 252 8.20 -19.52 -48.20
C GLY A 252 8.02 -18.66 -46.93
N SER A 253 7.59 -17.40 -47.13
CA SER A 253 7.16 -16.51 -46.05
C SER A 253 5.88 -15.78 -46.45
N ILE A 254 5.02 -15.49 -45.49
CA ILE A 254 3.76 -14.80 -45.64
C ILE A 254 3.68 -13.63 -44.68
N THR A 255 3.05 -12.53 -45.05
CA THR A 255 2.88 -11.37 -44.14
C THR A 255 1.87 -11.65 -43.04
N LEU A 256 2.09 -11.09 -41.88
CA LEU A 256 1.22 -11.25 -40.71
C LEU A 256 -0.21 -10.77 -41.00
N ASN A 257 -0.38 -9.69 -41.76
CA ASN A 257 -1.68 -9.17 -42.21
C ASN A 257 -2.47 -10.18 -43.06
N SER A 258 -1.78 -11.07 -43.80
CA SER A 258 -2.46 -12.12 -44.61
C SER A 258 -3.03 -13.23 -43.70
N LEU A 259 -2.50 -13.39 -42.48
CA LEU A 259 -2.94 -14.43 -41.53
C LEU A 259 -4.07 -13.97 -40.60
N GLY A 260 -4.36 -12.65 -40.55
CA GLY A 260 -5.39 -12.11 -39.67
C GLY A 260 -5.57 -10.61 -39.80
N THR A 261 -6.18 -9.99 -38.80
CA THR A 261 -6.38 -8.55 -38.72
C THR A 261 -5.53 -7.98 -37.60
N ILE A 262 -4.92 -6.82 -37.85
CA ILE A 262 -4.09 -6.10 -36.88
C ILE A 262 -4.70 -4.72 -36.69
N GLU A 263 -5.16 -4.44 -35.47
CA GLU A 263 -5.83 -3.18 -35.18
C GLU A 263 -5.44 -2.63 -33.79
N ALA A 264 -5.36 -1.31 -33.69
CA ALA A 264 -5.22 -0.65 -32.40
C ALA A 264 -6.61 -0.51 -31.80
N ARG A 265 -6.81 -1.10 -30.61
CA ARG A 265 -8.07 -1.00 -29.88
C ARG A 265 -7.83 -0.82 -28.38
N ASP A 266 -8.87 -0.50 -27.67
CA ASP A 266 -8.87 -0.58 -26.22
C ASP A 266 -8.91 -2.03 -25.76
N SER A 267 -8.15 -2.37 -24.73
CA SER A 267 -8.11 -3.70 -24.12
C SER A 267 -9.49 -4.13 -23.64
N LYS A 268 -9.73 -5.44 -23.58
CA LYS A 268 -10.97 -5.97 -22.98
C LYS A 268 -11.08 -5.53 -21.52
N VAL A 269 -12.29 -5.11 -21.15
CA VAL A 269 -12.56 -4.62 -19.79
C VAL A 269 -12.60 -5.79 -18.82
N ASN A 270 -11.65 -5.82 -17.90
CA ASN A 270 -11.61 -6.81 -16.82
C ASN A 270 -12.21 -6.26 -15.51
N ARG A 271 -12.16 -4.93 -15.30
CA ARG A 271 -12.69 -4.26 -14.13
C ARG A 271 -13.39 -2.96 -14.55
N TYR A 272 -14.58 -2.73 -14.02
CA TYR A 272 -15.34 -1.51 -14.27
C TYR A 272 -15.28 -0.61 -13.02
N ALA A 273 -14.91 0.66 -13.20
CA ALA A 273 -15.09 1.70 -12.20
C ALA A 273 -16.13 2.71 -12.70
N ARG A 274 -17.07 3.08 -11.82
CA ARG A 274 -18.08 4.09 -12.11
C ARG A 274 -18.28 4.98 -10.91
N THR A 275 -18.37 6.28 -11.17
CA THR A 275 -18.70 7.28 -10.16
C THR A 275 -19.87 8.11 -10.70
N ASN A 276 -20.93 8.22 -9.93
CA ASN A 276 -22.18 8.91 -10.33
C ASN A 276 -22.76 8.40 -11.66
N GLY A 277 -22.61 7.09 -11.95
CA GLY A 277 -23.11 6.46 -13.18
C GLY A 277 -22.19 6.61 -14.40
N GLN A 278 -21.16 7.44 -14.34
CA GLN A 278 -20.18 7.63 -15.41
C GLN A 278 -18.99 6.66 -15.23
N ALA A 279 -18.46 6.17 -16.37
CA ALA A 279 -17.24 5.37 -16.36
C ALA A 279 -16.03 6.26 -16.03
N VAL A 280 -15.19 5.81 -15.12
CA VAL A 280 -14.06 6.59 -14.61
C VAL A 280 -12.77 5.77 -14.58
N VAL A 281 -11.66 6.47 -14.41
CA VAL A 281 -10.41 5.87 -13.94
C VAL A 281 -10.23 6.29 -12.49
N SER A 282 -10.05 5.31 -11.59
CA SER A 282 -9.80 5.55 -10.17
C SER A 282 -8.34 5.29 -9.83
N MET A 283 -7.80 6.10 -8.94
CA MET A 283 -6.48 5.93 -8.32
C MET A 283 -6.67 5.63 -6.85
N THR A 284 -6.14 4.52 -6.37
CA THR A 284 -6.05 4.17 -4.95
C THR A 284 -4.62 4.42 -4.49
N ILE A 285 -4.44 5.31 -3.53
CA ILE A 285 -3.14 5.80 -3.07
C ILE A 285 -2.80 5.10 -1.76
N TYR A 286 -1.62 4.49 -1.71
CA TYR A 286 -1.10 3.78 -0.54
C TYR A 286 0.05 4.57 0.09
N LYS A 287 0.15 4.54 1.42
CA LYS A 287 1.25 5.15 2.16
C LYS A 287 2.38 4.15 2.45
N ASN A 288 3.58 4.65 2.69
CA ASN A 288 4.63 3.86 3.32
C ASN A 288 4.23 3.46 4.74
N SER A 289 4.66 2.27 5.19
CA SER A 289 4.28 1.72 6.50
C SER A 289 4.57 2.65 7.67
N ASP A 290 5.66 3.41 7.61
CA ASP A 290 6.15 4.34 8.63
C ASP A 290 5.66 5.79 8.45
N ALA A 291 4.96 6.08 7.34
CA ALA A 291 4.48 7.43 7.04
C ALA A 291 3.23 7.80 7.86
N ASN A 292 3.15 9.06 8.27
CA ASN A 292 1.97 9.60 8.94
C ASN A 292 0.83 9.81 7.93
N ILE A 293 -0.32 9.18 8.18
CA ILE A 293 -1.47 9.18 7.26
C ILE A 293 -1.99 10.59 6.96
N VAL A 294 -2.06 11.47 7.97
CA VAL A 294 -2.61 12.84 7.82
C VAL A 294 -1.66 13.69 6.99
N LYS A 295 -0.36 13.66 7.29
CA LYS A 295 0.65 14.42 6.53
C LYS A 295 0.76 13.95 5.09
N THR A 296 0.76 12.63 4.88
CA THR A 296 0.82 12.07 3.52
C THR A 296 -0.41 12.46 2.70
N ALA A 297 -1.60 12.42 3.30
CA ALA A 297 -2.81 12.85 2.61
C ALA A 297 -2.80 14.35 2.28
N GLU A 298 -2.23 15.20 3.13
CA GLU A 298 -2.05 16.63 2.88
C GLU A 298 -1.14 16.87 1.66
N GLU A 299 0.00 16.17 1.60
CA GLU A 299 0.91 16.22 0.44
C GLU A 299 0.22 15.77 -0.85
N VAL A 300 -0.58 14.70 -0.77
CA VAL A 300 -1.37 14.23 -1.92
C VAL A 300 -2.39 15.28 -2.36
N ARG A 301 -3.10 15.95 -1.43
CA ARG A 301 -4.05 17.02 -1.76
C ARG A 301 -3.34 18.19 -2.46
N ILE A 302 -2.15 18.58 -2.02
CA ILE A 302 -1.35 19.61 -2.67
C ILE A 302 -1.05 19.22 -4.14
N GLN A 303 -0.69 17.97 -4.40
CA GLN A 303 -0.46 17.48 -5.76
C GLN A 303 -1.75 17.48 -6.60
N ILE A 304 -2.87 17.06 -6.02
CA ILE A 304 -4.17 17.08 -6.70
C ILE A 304 -4.58 18.51 -7.08
N ASP A 305 -4.40 19.48 -6.19
CA ASP A 305 -4.74 20.86 -6.47
C ASP A 305 -3.83 21.50 -7.54
N ALA A 306 -2.58 21.06 -7.63
CA ALA A 306 -1.70 21.41 -8.74
C ALA A 306 -2.17 20.75 -10.06
N LEU A 307 -2.55 19.46 -10.02
CA LEU A 307 -3.08 18.74 -11.19
C LEU A 307 -4.40 19.34 -11.70
N LYS A 308 -5.30 19.80 -10.82
CA LYS A 308 -6.53 20.50 -11.22
C LYS A 308 -6.26 21.79 -12.02
N LYS A 309 -5.14 22.48 -11.72
CA LYS A 309 -4.73 23.69 -12.46
C LYS A 309 -4.13 23.33 -13.82
N ASP A 310 -3.35 22.25 -13.87
CA ASP A 310 -2.67 21.81 -15.10
C ASP A 310 -3.67 21.14 -16.08
N TYR A 311 -4.70 20.48 -15.56
CA TYR A 311 -5.73 19.74 -16.32
C TYR A 311 -7.15 20.18 -15.90
N PRO A 312 -7.60 21.35 -16.35
CA PRO A 312 -8.92 21.92 -15.94
C PRO A 312 -10.12 21.13 -16.50
N ASP A 313 -9.91 20.27 -17.48
CA ASP A 313 -10.91 19.38 -18.08
C ASP A 313 -11.12 18.08 -17.29
N LEU A 314 -10.27 17.82 -16.28
CA LEU A 314 -10.39 16.66 -15.40
C LEU A 314 -11.05 17.04 -14.09
N GLN A 315 -12.11 16.32 -13.73
CA GLN A 315 -12.74 16.46 -12.43
C GLN A 315 -12.23 15.36 -11.49
N PHE A 316 -11.52 15.77 -10.44
CA PHE A 316 -11.03 14.87 -9.40
C PHE A 316 -12.07 14.78 -8.28
N VAL A 317 -12.61 13.58 -8.07
CA VAL A 317 -13.60 13.29 -7.02
C VAL A 317 -12.95 12.38 -5.99
N VAL A 318 -12.78 12.86 -4.77
CA VAL A 318 -12.30 12.04 -3.65
C VAL A 318 -13.45 11.15 -3.21
N ILE A 319 -13.26 9.84 -3.31
CA ILE A 319 -14.25 8.82 -2.93
C ILE A 319 -14.09 8.44 -1.47
N THR A 320 -12.86 8.22 -1.05
CA THR A 320 -12.51 7.86 0.32
C THR A 320 -11.27 8.63 0.74
N ASP A 321 -11.30 9.19 1.95
CA ASP A 321 -10.16 9.83 2.59
C ASP A 321 -10.06 9.33 4.04
N SER A 322 -9.16 8.38 4.25
CA SER A 322 -8.94 7.79 5.57
C SER A 322 -8.30 8.77 6.55
N SER A 323 -7.58 9.78 6.05
CA SER A 323 -6.92 10.79 6.90
C SER A 323 -7.92 11.72 7.57
N GLU A 324 -9.01 12.05 6.88
CA GLU A 324 -10.07 12.92 7.40
C GLU A 324 -10.81 12.23 8.56
N TYR A 325 -11.09 10.94 8.42
CA TYR A 325 -11.68 10.14 9.48
C TYR A 325 -10.76 10.05 10.72
N VAL A 326 -9.46 9.86 10.51
CA VAL A 326 -8.48 9.81 11.60
C VAL A 326 -8.37 11.16 12.30
N GLN A 327 -8.32 12.25 11.54
CA GLN A 327 -8.27 13.61 12.08
C GLN A 327 -9.51 13.93 12.91
N GLN A 328 -10.71 13.62 12.38
CA GLN A 328 -11.95 13.80 13.11
C GLN A 328 -11.99 12.97 14.41
N SER A 329 -11.46 11.75 14.38
CA SER A 329 -11.38 10.89 15.58
C SER A 329 -10.46 11.46 16.65
N LEU A 330 -9.32 12.05 16.23
CA LEU A 330 -8.41 12.77 17.13
C LEU A 330 -9.11 13.98 17.75
N ASP A 331 -9.73 14.82 16.92
CA ASP A 331 -10.41 16.03 17.37
C ASP A 331 -11.57 15.70 18.33
N ASN A 332 -12.37 14.68 18.01
CA ASN A 332 -13.44 14.19 18.87
C ASN A 332 -12.91 13.67 20.22
N THR A 333 -11.77 12.97 20.22
CA THR A 333 -11.15 12.47 21.46
C THR A 333 -10.65 13.63 22.33
N LEU A 334 -10.01 14.64 21.73
CA LEU A 334 -9.56 15.85 22.43
C LEU A 334 -10.74 16.65 22.99
N MET A 335 -11.82 16.78 22.23
CA MET A 335 -13.05 17.44 22.71
C MET A 335 -13.71 16.69 23.85
N ALA A 336 -13.84 15.36 23.74
CA ALA A 336 -14.37 14.53 24.82
C ALA A 336 -13.54 14.62 26.09
N LEU A 337 -12.21 14.77 25.96
CA LEU A 337 -11.30 15.00 27.06
C LEU A 337 -11.58 16.34 27.74
N ILE A 338 -11.72 17.43 26.99
CA ILE A 338 -12.01 18.76 27.49
C ILE A 338 -13.38 18.79 28.18
N GLU A 339 -14.39 18.24 27.52
CA GLU A 339 -15.77 18.15 28.07
C GLU A 339 -15.81 17.31 29.36
N GLY A 340 -15.11 16.17 29.37
CA GLY A 340 -14.96 15.32 30.56
C GLY A 340 -14.29 16.06 31.71
N LEU A 341 -13.24 16.82 31.43
CA LEU A 341 -12.51 17.63 32.42
C LEU A 341 -13.42 18.74 33.02
N ILE A 342 -14.16 19.45 32.19
CA ILE A 342 -15.08 20.50 32.61
C ILE A 342 -16.21 19.91 33.47
N THR A 343 -16.83 18.83 32.98
CA THR A 343 -17.96 18.18 33.69
C THR A 343 -17.53 17.62 35.02
N THR A 344 -16.39 16.93 35.06
CA THR A 344 -15.78 16.41 36.30
C THR A 344 -15.40 17.54 37.26
N GLY A 345 -14.76 18.59 36.77
CA GLY A 345 -14.40 19.77 37.58
C GLY A 345 -15.63 20.40 38.21
N LEU A 346 -16.73 20.54 37.44
CA LEU A 346 -17.99 21.07 37.93
C LEU A 346 -18.62 20.17 38.99
N ALA A 347 -18.69 18.86 38.72
CA ALA A 347 -19.21 17.88 39.68
C ALA A 347 -18.42 17.89 40.99
N LEU A 348 -17.10 17.83 40.89
CA LEU A 348 -16.22 17.86 42.08
C LEU A 348 -16.36 19.18 42.87
N TYR A 349 -16.50 20.31 42.18
CA TYR A 349 -16.72 21.60 42.84
C TYR A 349 -18.03 21.61 43.63
N LEU A 350 -19.09 21.05 43.08
CA LEU A 350 -20.40 20.97 43.77
C LEU A 350 -20.36 20.02 44.98
N PHE A 351 -19.69 18.88 44.86
CA PHE A 351 -19.61 17.87 45.95
C PHE A 351 -18.62 18.24 47.04
N LEU A 352 -17.41 18.65 46.68
CA LEU A 352 -16.34 18.91 47.62
C LEU A 352 -16.37 20.34 48.19
N ARG A 353 -17.10 21.27 47.56
CA ARG A 353 -17.24 22.68 47.93
C ARG A 353 -15.90 23.40 48.16
N GLY A 354 -14.82 22.85 47.61
CA GLY A 354 -13.44 23.33 47.77
C GLY A 354 -12.78 23.62 46.42
N TRP A 355 -12.63 24.88 46.03
CA TRP A 355 -12.02 25.27 44.76
C TRP A 355 -10.56 24.77 44.61
N ARG A 356 -9.79 24.73 45.70
CA ARG A 356 -8.38 24.28 45.69
C ARG A 356 -8.28 22.79 45.33
N SER A 357 -9.14 21.99 45.88
CA SER A 357 -9.20 20.56 45.61
C SER A 357 -9.61 20.26 44.19
N THR A 358 -10.62 20.99 43.68
CA THR A 358 -11.08 20.89 42.30
C THR A 358 -9.97 21.24 41.30
N VAL A 359 -9.23 22.33 41.54
CA VAL A 359 -8.10 22.72 40.69
C VAL A 359 -6.99 21.67 40.69
N ALA A 360 -6.69 21.05 41.85
CA ALA A 360 -5.70 20.00 41.91
C ALA A 360 -6.06 18.80 40.98
N VAL A 361 -7.32 18.37 41.00
CA VAL A 361 -7.81 17.29 40.10
C VAL A 361 -7.73 17.70 38.63
N ILE A 362 -8.22 18.91 38.30
CA ILE A 362 -8.22 19.44 36.93
C ILE A 362 -6.79 19.52 36.37
N ILE A 363 -5.77 19.74 37.17
CA ILE A 363 -4.37 19.74 36.74
C ILE A 363 -3.79 18.33 36.70
N ALA A 364 -4.17 17.43 37.59
CA ALA A 364 -3.63 16.08 37.68
C ALA A 364 -3.94 15.25 36.46
N ILE A 365 -5.17 15.36 35.92
CA ILE A 365 -5.64 14.57 34.77
C ILE A 365 -4.83 14.87 33.50
N PRO A 366 -4.73 16.15 33.03
CA PRO A 366 -3.93 16.48 31.86
C PRO A 366 -2.45 16.16 32.03
N THR A 367 -1.88 16.38 33.22
CA THR A 367 -0.45 16.08 33.47
C THR A 367 -0.17 14.59 33.33
N SER A 368 -1.05 13.74 33.86
CA SER A 368 -0.93 12.27 33.75
C SER A 368 -1.07 11.82 32.29
N LEU A 369 -2.02 12.38 31.56
CA LEU A 369 -2.24 12.06 30.14
C LEU A 369 -1.04 12.48 29.28
N ILE A 370 -0.53 13.69 29.48
CA ILE A 370 0.64 14.20 28.74
C ILE A 370 1.87 13.32 29.04
N ALA A 371 2.06 12.91 30.29
CA ALA A 371 3.14 11.99 30.66
C ALA A 371 2.98 10.62 29.97
N THR A 372 1.75 10.15 29.77
CA THR A 372 1.47 8.90 29.04
C THR A 372 1.92 8.97 27.58
N PHE A 373 1.83 10.12 26.92
CA PHE A 373 2.32 10.27 25.53
C PHE A 373 3.82 10.00 25.42
N PHE A 374 4.61 10.36 26.43
CA PHE A 374 6.04 10.03 26.44
C PHE A 374 6.26 8.52 26.50
N VAL A 375 5.52 7.81 27.33
CA VAL A 375 5.61 6.34 27.42
C VAL A 375 5.15 5.68 26.12
N MET A 376 4.06 6.14 25.53
CA MET A 376 3.57 5.66 24.24
C MET A 376 4.63 5.82 23.14
N TYR A 377 5.27 6.99 23.07
CA TYR A 377 6.34 7.24 22.11
C TYR A 377 7.54 6.31 22.31
N MET A 378 7.99 6.12 23.55
CA MET A 378 9.08 5.21 23.88
C MET A 378 8.78 3.74 23.55
N MET A 379 7.52 3.34 23.65
CA MET A 379 7.06 1.98 23.31
C MET A 379 6.72 1.82 21.81
N GLY A 380 6.85 2.88 21.00
CA GLY A 380 6.52 2.83 19.57
C GLY A 380 5.02 2.74 19.25
N PHE A 381 4.16 3.14 20.20
CA PHE A 381 2.72 3.21 19.94
C PHE A 381 2.38 4.42 19.06
N THR A 382 1.33 4.26 18.24
CA THR A 382 0.78 5.32 17.40
C THR A 382 -0.56 5.81 17.95
N PHE A 383 -0.95 7.04 17.58
CA PHE A 383 -2.32 7.48 17.74
C PHE A 383 -3.18 6.79 16.67
N ASN A 384 -4.07 5.94 17.11
CA ASN A 384 -5.00 5.19 16.28
C ASN A 384 -6.32 5.01 17.03
N MET A 385 -7.36 4.51 16.35
CA MET A 385 -8.67 4.34 16.99
C MET A 385 -8.61 3.58 18.32
N MET A 386 -7.81 2.51 18.41
CA MET A 386 -7.73 1.70 19.63
C MET A 386 -7.04 2.45 20.77
N SER A 387 -5.92 3.14 20.48
CA SER A 387 -5.20 3.93 21.49
C SER A 387 -6.02 5.14 21.96
N LEU A 388 -6.77 5.79 21.05
CA LEU A 388 -7.65 6.91 21.40
C LEU A 388 -8.82 6.46 22.27
N MET A 389 -9.47 5.34 21.94
CA MET A 389 -10.51 4.74 22.80
C MET A 389 -9.95 4.33 24.16
N GLY A 390 -8.75 3.73 24.20
CA GLY A 390 -8.07 3.38 25.44
C GLY A 390 -7.79 4.62 26.31
N MET A 391 -7.31 5.71 25.70
CA MET A 391 -7.09 6.97 26.41
C MET A 391 -8.39 7.58 26.97
N ALA A 392 -9.46 7.58 26.19
CA ALA A 392 -10.77 8.05 26.65
C ALA A 392 -11.27 7.26 27.86
N LEU A 393 -11.09 5.94 27.85
CA LEU A 393 -11.44 5.08 28.99
C LEU A 393 -10.53 5.37 30.20
N CYS A 394 -9.23 5.53 30.00
CA CYS A 394 -8.26 5.83 31.07
C CYS A 394 -8.55 7.18 31.77
N ILE A 395 -9.09 8.18 31.05
CA ILE A 395 -9.49 9.46 31.65
C ILE A 395 -10.56 9.23 32.72
N GLY A 396 -11.58 8.40 32.44
CA GLY A 396 -12.61 8.04 33.43
C GLY A 396 -12.00 7.41 34.69
N ILE A 397 -11.08 6.46 34.53
CA ILE A 397 -10.40 5.79 35.65
C ILE A 397 -9.55 6.78 36.45
N LEU A 398 -8.81 7.66 35.77
CA LEU A 398 -7.99 8.69 36.43
C LEU A 398 -8.82 9.68 37.26
N VAL A 399 -10.01 10.03 36.79
CA VAL A 399 -10.96 10.87 37.53
C VAL A 399 -11.39 10.21 38.82
N ASP A 400 -11.77 8.94 38.75
CA ASP A 400 -12.24 8.17 39.90
C ASP A 400 -11.13 8.01 40.97
N ASP A 401 -9.94 7.60 40.56
CA ASP A 401 -8.79 7.44 41.47
C ASP A 401 -8.44 8.76 42.13
N THR A 402 -8.39 9.85 41.37
CA THR A 402 -8.05 11.18 41.91
C THR A 402 -9.12 11.66 42.90
N THR A 403 -10.39 11.38 42.62
CA THR A 403 -11.51 11.75 43.48
C THR A 403 -11.48 11.00 44.80
N VAL A 404 -11.22 9.69 44.79
CA VAL A 404 -11.12 8.86 46.00
C VAL A 404 -9.94 9.29 46.89
N VAL A 405 -8.78 9.57 46.28
CA VAL A 405 -7.60 10.08 47.03
C VAL A 405 -7.93 11.40 47.68
N LEU A 406 -8.59 12.29 46.99
CA LEU A 406 -8.92 13.62 47.46
C LEU A 406 -9.97 13.59 48.56
N GLU A 407 -10.98 12.73 48.45
CA GLU A 407 -11.97 12.50 49.52
C GLU A 407 -11.28 11.98 50.82
N ASN A 408 -10.35 11.04 50.70
CA ASN A 408 -9.58 10.53 51.81
C ASN A 408 -8.67 11.60 52.48
N ILE A 409 -8.16 12.56 51.72
CA ILE A 409 -7.36 13.67 52.26
C ILE A 409 -8.24 14.68 53.00
N GLN A 410 -9.48 14.89 52.58
CA GLN A 410 -10.41 15.83 53.19
C GLN A 410 -11.10 15.26 54.48
N ARG A 411 -11.18 13.96 54.59
CA ARG A 411 -11.71 13.23 55.75
C ARG A 411 -10.69 13.20 56.90
#